data_837e87a839a6e66ef84159e7fa4395ff
#
_entry.id   837e87a839a6e66ef84159e7fa4395ff
#
_cell.length_a   1.000
_cell.length_b   1.000
_cell.length_c   1.000
_cell.angle_alpha   90.00
_cell.angle_beta   90.00
_cell.angle_gamma   90.00
#
_symmetry.space_group_name_H-M   'P 1'
#
loop_
_entity.id
_entity.type
_entity.pdbx_description
1 polymer ?
#
loop_
_entity_poly.entity_id
_entity_poly.type
_entity_poly.pdbx_seq_one_letter_code
_entity_poly.pdbx_strand_id
1 'polypeptide(L)' 'MNYKELMINDMVKNLAILLMKQDFKLSMRNALDIVFNSEVYEALNNEKTTLYYQSPRYVFSFLQEEINASNHNKQNVC' A
#
# COMPACT_ATOMS: atom_id res chain seq x y z
N MET A 1 -21.56 -7.38 -3.30
CA MET A 1 -20.17 -7.10 -2.89
C MET A 1 -19.83 -7.96 -1.71
N ASN A 2 -18.71 -8.65 -1.77
CA ASN A 2 -18.39 -9.50 -0.66
C ASN A 2 -17.57 -8.76 0.40
N TYR A 3 -17.57 -9.31 1.59
CA TYR A 3 -16.97 -8.69 2.75
C TYR A 3 -15.46 -8.46 2.58
N LYS A 4 -14.80 -9.40 1.92
CA LYS A 4 -13.37 -9.31 1.67
C LYS A 4 -13.03 -8.10 0.80
N GLU A 5 -13.82 -7.87 -0.25
CA GLU A 5 -13.62 -6.71 -1.11
C GLU A 5 -13.75 -5.40 -0.35
N LEU A 6 -14.74 -5.33 0.54
CA LEU A 6 -14.91 -4.15 1.37
C LEU A 6 -13.69 -3.90 2.25
N MET A 7 -13.16 -4.96 2.84
CA MET A 7 -11.99 -4.83 3.69
C MET A 7 -10.76 -4.40 2.92
N ILE A 8 -10.58 -4.95 1.73
CA ILE A 8 -9.44 -4.59 0.89
C ILE A 8 -9.56 -3.13 0.45
N ASN A 9 -10.74 -2.71 0.02
CA ASN A 9 -10.93 -1.32 -0.40
C ASN A 9 -10.68 -0.35 0.74
N ASP A 10 -11.12 -0.71 1.93
CA ASP A 10 -10.90 0.10 3.14
C ASP A 10 -9.41 0.20 3.44
N MET A 11 -8.71 -0.93 3.34
CA MET A 11 -7.28 -0.96 3.57
C MET A 11 -6.54 -0.08 2.58
N VAL A 12 -6.88 -0.16 1.30
CA VAL A 12 -6.26 0.65 0.26
C VAL A 12 -6.44 2.14 0.56
N LYS A 13 -7.64 2.52 0.94
CA LYS A 13 -7.92 3.91 1.29
C LYS A 13 -7.07 4.35 2.49
N ASN A 14 -6.99 3.52 3.50
CA ASN A 14 -6.21 3.85 4.69
C ASN A 14 -4.72 3.97 4.38
N LEU A 15 -4.20 3.09 3.53
CA LEU A 15 -2.80 3.16 3.12
C LEU A 15 -2.52 4.44 2.35
N ALA A 16 -3.42 4.83 1.47
CA ALA A 16 -3.27 6.07 0.72
C ALA A 16 -3.25 7.28 1.65
N ILE A 17 -4.12 7.29 2.64
CA ILE A 17 -4.15 8.37 3.63
C ILE A 17 -2.83 8.45 4.39
N LEU A 18 -2.28 7.31 4.78
CA LEU A 18 -1.00 7.29 5.49
C LEU A 18 0.13 7.83 4.60
N LEU A 19 0.12 7.49 3.31
CA LEU A 19 1.09 8.04 2.38
C LEU A 19 0.99 9.55 2.29
N MET A 20 -0.23 10.07 2.23
CA MET A 20 -0.45 11.52 2.15
C MET A 20 0.00 12.23 3.41
N LYS A 21 -0.08 11.57 4.56
CA LYS A 21 0.41 12.15 5.80
C LYS A 21 1.92 12.25 5.83
N GLN A 22 2.60 11.34 5.14
CA GLN A 22 4.05 11.37 5.05
C GLN A 22 4.55 12.39 4.04
N ASP A 23 3.81 12.57 2.97
CA ASP A 23 4.23 13.44 1.88
C ASP A 23 3.08 14.35 1.50
N PHE A 24 3.18 15.60 1.91
CA PHE A 24 2.14 16.61 1.66
C PHE A 24 1.94 16.92 0.18
N LYS A 25 2.92 16.60 -0.65
CA LYS A 25 2.82 16.85 -2.09
C LYS A 25 2.01 15.80 -2.81
N LEU A 26 1.77 14.67 -2.17
CA LEU A 26 1.00 13.59 -2.77
C LEU A 26 -0.48 13.92 -2.76
N SER A 27 -1.12 13.81 -3.92
CA SER A 27 -2.57 13.88 -4.00
C SER A 27 -3.15 12.50 -3.65
N MET A 28 -4.43 12.46 -3.33
CA MET A 28 -5.11 11.19 -3.09
C MET A 28 -4.98 10.27 -4.30
N ARG A 29 -5.13 10.82 -5.49
CA ARG A 29 -5.02 10.04 -6.73
C ARG A 29 -3.65 9.39 -6.85
N ASN A 30 -2.59 10.17 -6.62
CA ASN A 30 -1.24 9.64 -6.72
C ASN A 30 -0.97 8.61 -5.63
N ALA A 31 -1.47 8.86 -4.41
CA ALA A 31 -1.32 7.90 -3.32
C ALA A 31 -2.01 6.58 -3.65
N LEU A 32 -3.23 6.65 -4.19
CA LEU A 32 -3.95 5.45 -4.60
C LEU A 32 -3.20 4.70 -5.69
N ASP A 33 -2.64 5.43 -6.66
CA ASP A 33 -1.85 4.80 -7.72
C ASP A 33 -0.67 4.03 -7.16
N ILE A 34 0.01 4.60 -6.18
CA ILE A 34 1.14 3.92 -5.54
C ILE A 34 0.68 2.61 -4.92
N VAL A 35 -0.44 2.65 -4.18
CA VAL A 35 -0.95 1.45 -3.53
C VAL A 35 -1.37 0.40 -4.55
N PHE A 36 -2.11 0.81 -5.58
CA PHE A 36 -2.62 -0.14 -6.58
C PHE A 36 -1.52 -0.79 -7.39
N ASN A 37 -0.39 -0.12 -7.55
CA ASN A 37 0.73 -0.67 -8.31
C ASN A 37 1.75 -1.41 -7.44
N SER A 38 1.49 -1.50 -6.14
CA SER A 38 2.42 -2.13 -5.21
C SER A 38 2.21 -3.64 -5.12
N GLU A 39 3.27 -4.31 -4.69
CA GLU A 39 3.16 -5.74 -4.37
C GLU A 39 2.27 -5.96 -3.15
N VAL A 40 2.18 -4.97 -2.28
CA VAL A 40 1.28 -5.03 -1.13
C VAL A 40 -0.17 -5.21 -1.59
N TYR A 41 -0.56 -4.52 -2.66
CA TYR A 41 -1.90 -4.67 -3.18
C TYR A 41 -2.15 -6.10 -3.68
N GLU A 42 -1.18 -6.68 -4.36
CA GLU A 42 -1.28 -8.06 -4.79
C GLU A 42 -1.42 -9.00 -3.60
N ALA A 43 -0.65 -8.75 -2.55
CA ALA A 43 -0.73 -9.56 -1.33
C ALA A 43 -2.08 -9.41 -0.64
N LEU A 44 -2.66 -8.21 -0.67
CA LEU A 44 -3.98 -8.00 -0.09
C LEU A 44 -5.04 -8.85 -0.78
N ASN A 45 -4.89 -9.05 -2.08
CA ASN A 45 -5.83 -9.86 -2.86
C ASN A 45 -5.56 -11.36 -2.76
N ASN A 46 -4.44 -11.73 -2.17
CA ASN A 46 -4.07 -13.13 -2.01
C ASN A 46 -4.64 -13.66 -0.69
N GLU A 47 -5.54 -14.63 -0.80
CA GLU A 47 -6.21 -15.18 0.38
C GLU A 47 -5.24 -15.80 1.39
N LYS A 48 -4.10 -16.27 0.92
CA LYS A 48 -3.14 -16.94 1.79
C LYS A 48 -2.42 -15.98 2.73
N THR A 49 -2.32 -14.70 2.37
CA THR A 49 -1.59 -13.74 3.22
C THR A 49 -2.43 -13.21 4.36
N THR A 50 -3.74 -13.17 4.21
CA THR A 50 -4.70 -12.59 5.17
C THR A 50 -4.34 -11.17 5.60
N LEU A 51 -3.58 -10.44 4.78
CA LEU A 51 -3.17 -9.08 5.11
C LEU A 51 -4.34 -8.13 5.27
N TYR A 52 -5.45 -8.41 4.57
CA TYR A 52 -6.62 -7.54 4.67
C TYR A 52 -7.25 -7.55 6.07
N TYR A 53 -6.91 -8.52 6.92
CA TYR A 53 -7.36 -8.57 8.31
C TYR A 53 -6.46 -7.80 9.26
N GLN A 54 -5.26 -7.46 8.83
CA GLN A 54 -4.29 -6.80 9.70
C GLN A 54 -4.59 -5.31 9.80
N SER A 55 -3.95 -4.65 10.77
CA SER A 55 -4.15 -3.22 10.92
C SER A 55 -3.50 -2.47 9.75
N PRO A 56 -4.04 -1.29 9.40
CA PRO A 56 -3.43 -0.50 8.33
C PRO A 56 -1.97 -0.15 8.58
N ARG A 57 -1.59 0.13 9.81
CA ARG A 57 -0.20 0.47 10.12
C ARG A 57 0.74 -0.70 9.91
N TYR A 58 0.28 -1.90 10.22
CA TYR A 58 1.07 -3.10 10.00
C TYR A 58 1.32 -3.32 8.51
N VAL A 59 0.26 -3.21 7.73
CA VAL A 59 0.37 -3.38 6.27
C VAL A 59 1.20 -2.24 5.68
N PHE A 60 1.04 -1.04 6.20
CA PHE A 60 1.78 0.12 5.74
C PHE A 60 3.29 -0.07 5.90
N SER A 61 3.73 -0.77 6.94
CA SER A 61 5.16 -1.03 7.13
C SER A 61 5.74 -1.81 5.94
N PHE A 62 4.99 -2.76 5.40
CA PHE A 62 5.42 -3.50 4.22
C PHE A 62 5.48 -2.59 2.99
N LEU A 63 4.49 -1.72 2.86
CA LEU A 63 4.47 -0.77 1.75
C LEU A 63 5.67 0.17 1.81
N GLN A 64 6.01 0.63 3.02
CA GLN A 64 7.18 1.49 3.22
C GLN A 64 8.46 0.78 2.80
N GLU A 65 8.60 -0.47 3.20
CA GLU A 65 9.78 -1.24 2.82
C GLU A 65 9.87 -1.40 1.32
N GLU A 66 8.75 -1.64 0.67
CA GLU A 66 8.71 -1.79 -0.78
C GLU A 66 9.13 -0.49 -1.47
N ILE A 67 8.61 0.64 -1.02
CA ILE A 67 8.95 1.93 -1.59
C ILE A 67 10.43 2.23 -1.40
N ASN A 68 10.95 1.99 -0.20
CA ASN A 68 12.34 2.25 0.10
C ASN A 68 13.27 1.36 -0.73
N ALA A 69 12.91 0.10 -0.88
CA ALA A 69 13.70 -0.83 -1.70
C ALA A 69 13.73 -0.39 -3.16
N SER A 70 12.59 0.06 -3.68
CA SER A 70 12.50 0.55 -5.05
C SER A 70 13.39 1.76 -5.26
N ASN A 71 13.32 2.71 -4.33
CA ASN A 71 14.14 3.92 -4.42
C ASN A 71 15.61 3.59 -4.33
N HIS A 72 15.96 2.68 -3.44
CA HIS A 72 17.33 2.25 -3.29
C HIS A 72 17.84 1.57 -4.57
N ASN A 73 17.02 0.71 -5.15
CA ASN A 73 17.38 0.03 -6.39
C ASN A 73 17.61 1.00 -7.53
N LYS A 74 16.79 2.04 -7.61
CA LYS A 74 16.97 3.07 -8.63
C LYS A 74 18.30 3.78 -8.48
N GLN A 75 18.69 4.06 -7.26
CA GLN A 75 19.96 4.71 -6.98
C GLN A 75 21.12 3.81 -7.37
N ASN A 76 20.99 2.52 -7.13
CA ASN A 76 22.06 1.57 -7.46
C ASN A 76 22.23 1.41 -8.97
N VAL A 77 21.14 1.53 -9.71
CA VAL A 77 21.18 1.40 -11.16
C VAL A 77 21.84 2.59 -11.83
N CYS A 78 21.70 3.73 -11.20
CA CYS A 78 22.37 4.94 -11.69
C CYS A 78 23.84 4.93 -11.34
#